data_611b71c7e9eb728c432235d240c063d4
#
_entry.id   611b71c7e9eb728c432235d240c063d4
#
_cell.length_a   1.000
_cell.length_b   1.000
_cell.length_c   1.000
_cell.angle_alpha   90.00
_cell.angle_beta   90.00
_cell.angle_gamma   90.00
#
_symmetry.space_group_name_H-M   'P 1'
#
loop_
_entity.id
_entity.type
_entity.pdbx_description
1 polymer ?
#
loop_
_entity_poly.entity_id
_entity_poly.type
_entity_poly.pdbx_seq_one_letter_code
_entity_poly.pdbx_strand_id
1 'polypeptide(L)'
;MREYIESLSGLSHKQLVLMLARQRLRESEGIAVTGLACRLPGGLDSPRQYWEALRDGRVVAGGGGIPVDSAGRPRWNVAAPDLAPLAELLGQGSYLADIDLFDAERFGIGEEEAAFMDPQQRLLLTVAAEALQDAGAAPGTDARVGVFAGVSTVEYNYACLRNGVGPEGLSPYMGTGGALSAAAARVATGLRLGGPVLTVDTACSSALTALHLASHALRARECDLAVVGACHLLLAPFTTAVFAQAGMVSPTGRSRPFDAAADGHVRGEGCGVLVLKRQSDAKADGDTPYAVVRGSGIHQHGDRPAMAAASALGQRRVIADTLRSAGIDPHEVGYVEAQANGSKLGGVIEAETLAGVYGRDSADAPELLVGSAKGTLGYLETASGAAGLIKAVLALNHRTVPVQPGFDVPDPAIPWRRMALRVPTASQPWPEGPRRLAGVSAFGFTGTNAHVLMEGVDGPPRQPPGPAPVRGRRYWPEGNQWT
;
A
#
# COMPACT_ATOMS: atom_id res chain seq x y z
N MET A 1 -7.09 30.55 -25.15
CA MET A 1 -8.07 31.13 -24.18
C MET A 1 -9.17 31.92 -24.93
N ARG A 2 -8.82 32.92 -25.77
CA ARG A 2 -9.79 33.73 -26.50
C ARG A 2 -10.69 32.89 -27.43
N GLU A 3 -10.12 32.07 -28.30
CA GLU A 3 -10.85 31.14 -29.18
C GLU A 3 -11.75 30.16 -28.39
N TYR A 4 -11.29 29.68 -27.23
CA TYR A 4 -12.11 28.81 -26.37
C TYR A 4 -13.30 29.57 -25.77
N ILE A 5 -13.09 30.82 -25.29
CA ILE A 5 -14.18 31.67 -24.79
C ILE A 5 -15.16 32.01 -25.93
N GLU A 6 -14.69 32.30 -27.15
CA GLU A 6 -15.52 32.54 -28.32
C GLU A 6 -16.34 31.29 -28.69
N SER A 7 -15.77 30.10 -28.60
CA SER A 7 -16.53 28.85 -28.84
C SER A 7 -17.63 28.60 -27.78
N LEU A 8 -17.43 29.09 -26.56
CA LEU A 8 -18.44 28.99 -25.51
C LEU A 8 -19.53 30.05 -25.61
N SER A 9 -19.24 31.22 -26.21
CA SER A 9 -20.17 32.35 -26.31
C SER A 9 -21.39 32.05 -27.20
N GLY A 10 -21.27 31.05 -28.09
CA GLY A 10 -22.37 30.55 -28.93
C GLY A 10 -23.32 29.55 -28.22
N LEU A 11 -22.98 29.12 -27.00
CA LEU A 11 -23.77 28.14 -26.25
C LEU A 11 -24.88 28.83 -25.42
N SER A 12 -26.05 28.22 -25.37
CA SER A 12 -27.11 28.65 -24.47
C SER A 12 -26.70 28.45 -23.01
N HIS A 13 -27.30 29.19 -22.08
CA HIS A 13 -27.12 29.04 -20.64
C HIS A 13 -27.33 27.59 -20.20
N LYS A 14 -28.36 26.91 -20.72
CA LYS A 14 -28.64 25.48 -20.44
C LYS A 14 -27.48 24.57 -20.89
N GLN A 15 -26.88 24.82 -22.04
CA GLN A 15 -25.74 24.04 -22.54
C GLN A 15 -24.48 24.27 -21.69
N LEU A 16 -24.22 25.50 -21.26
CA LEU A 16 -23.13 25.82 -20.33
C LEU A 16 -23.29 25.13 -18.97
N VAL A 17 -24.50 25.19 -18.39
CA VAL A 17 -24.82 24.50 -17.12
C VAL A 17 -24.62 22.98 -17.26
N LEU A 18 -25.08 22.38 -18.38
CA LEU A 18 -24.87 20.97 -18.66
C LEU A 18 -23.40 20.59 -18.82
N MET A 19 -22.61 21.44 -19.47
CA MET A 19 -21.16 21.24 -19.59
C MET A 19 -20.47 21.25 -18.21
N LEU A 20 -20.77 22.26 -17.41
CA LEU A 20 -20.22 22.38 -16.05
C LEU A 20 -20.66 21.20 -15.16
N ALA A 21 -21.91 20.79 -15.25
CA ALA A 21 -22.40 19.63 -14.51
C ALA A 21 -21.69 18.34 -14.94
N ARG A 22 -21.50 18.12 -16.25
CA ARG A 22 -20.75 16.98 -16.79
C ARG A 22 -19.30 16.99 -16.36
N GLN A 23 -18.66 18.17 -16.36
CA GLN A 23 -17.26 18.31 -15.89
C GLN A 23 -17.17 17.96 -14.41
N ARG A 24 -18.03 18.50 -13.56
CA ARG A 24 -18.06 18.17 -12.14
C ARG A 24 -18.32 16.69 -11.88
N LEU A 25 -19.26 16.08 -12.59
CA LEU A 25 -19.53 14.64 -12.49
C LEU A 25 -18.29 13.81 -12.86
N ARG A 26 -17.51 14.20 -13.87
CA ARG A 26 -16.25 13.53 -14.23
C ARG A 26 -15.19 13.68 -13.15
N GLU A 27 -15.00 14.89 -12.62
CA GLU A 27 -14.01 15.20 -11.59
C GLU A 27 -14.30 14.49 -10.26
N SER A 28 -15.57 14.28 -9.93
CA SER A 28 -16.04 13.59 -8.72
C SER A 28 -16.40 12.13 -8.93
N GLU A 29 -16.18 11.58 -10.13
CA GLU A 29 -16.54 10.20 -10.43
C GLU A 29 -15.82 9.22 -9.51
N GLY A 30 -16.58 8.26 -8.94
CA GLY A 30 -16.05 7.18 -8.14
C GLY A 30 -15.14 6.27 -8.97
N ILE A 31 -14.11 5.74 -8.34
CA ILE A 31 -13.19 4.79 -8.97
C ILE A 31 -13.40 3.42 -8.33
N ALA A 32 -13.89 2.48 -9.10
CA ALA A 32 -14.19 1.11 -8.69
C ALA A 32 -12.90 0.30 -8.53
N VAL A 33 -12.78 -0.47 -7.46
CA VAL A 33 -11.74 -1.48 -7.24
C VAL A 33 -12.27 -2.80 -7.78
N THR A 34 -11.78 -3.23 -8.94
CA THR A 34 -12.28 -4.40 -9.67
C THR A 34 -11.42 -5.63 -9.51
N GLY A 35 -10.18 -5.52 -9.04
CA GLY A 35 -9.29 -6.65 -8.81
C GLY A 35 -8.31 -6.40 -7.67
N LEU A 36 -7.90 -7.50 -7.01
CA LEU A 36 -6.98 -7.51 -5.87
C LEU A 36 -6.02 -8.69 -5.95
N ALA A 37 -4.75 -8.45 -5.61
CA ALA A 37 -3.80 -9.52 -5.30
C ALA A 37 -2.77 -9.05 -4.29
N CYS A 38 -2.17 -9.97 -3.54
CA CYS A 38 -1.10 -9.64 -2.60
C CYS A 38 -0.17 -10.83 -2.33
N ARG A 39 1.03 -10.51 -1.88
CA ARG A 39 1.98 -11.39 -1.19
C ARG A 39 2.40 -10.69 0.09
N LEU A 40 2.05 -11.26 1.23
CA LEU A 40 2.27 -10.69 2.55
C LEU A 40 2.94 -11.71 3.47
N PRO A 41 3.62 -11.28 4.54
CA PRO A 41 4.32 -12.18 5.46
C PRO A 41 3.40 -13.25 6.06
N GLY A 42 4.03 -14.33 6.54
CA GLY A 42 3.32 -15.42 7.22
C GLY A 42 2.49 -16.30 6.28
N GLY A 43 2.86 -16.38 4.99
CA GLY A 43 2.16 -17.18 3.99
C GLY A 43 0.80 -16.63 3.60
N LEU A 44 0.61 -15.31 3.72
CA LEU A 44 -0.62 -14.64 3.29
C LEU A 44 -0.49 -14.25 1.80
N ASP A 45 -0.55 -15.26 0.93
CA ASP A 45 -0.28 -15.15 -0.48
C ASP A 45 -1.51 -14.81 -1.33
N SER A 46 -2.60 -14.41 -0.67
CA SER A 46 -3.83 -13.99 -1.34
C SER A 46 -4.68 -13.05 -0.48
N PRO A 47 -5.54 -12.23 -1.10
CA PRO A 47 -6.50 -11.41 -0.35
C PRO A 47 -7.44 -12.22 0.55
N ARG A 48 -7.77 -13.46 0.18
CA ARG A 48 -8.58 -14.38 1.01
C ARG A 48 -7.88 -14.75 2.31
N GLN A 49 -6.63 -15.23 2.21
CA GLN A 49 -5.83 -15.59 3.39
C GLN A 49 -5.55 -14.36 4.26
N TYR A 50 -5.34 -13.21 3.64
CA TYR A 50 -5.17 -11.95 4.37
C TYR A 50 -6.43 -11.58 5.14
N TRP A 51 -7.62 -11.69 4.52
CA TRP A 51 -8.89 -11.45 5.22
C TRP A 51 -9.09 -12.38 6.41
N GLU A 52 -8.83 -13.65 6.24
CA GLU A 52 -8.92 -14.66 7.32
C GLU A 52 -7.99 -14.28 8.49
N ALA A 53 -6.74 -13.91 8.21
CA ALA A 53 -5.80 -13.49 9.24
C ALA A 53 -6.25 -12.22 9.98
N LEU A 54 -6.79 -11.23 9.25
CA LEU A 54 -7.33 -10.01 9.85
C LEU A 54 -8.53 -10.28 10.74
N ARG A 55 -9.50 -11.04 10.23
CA ARG A 55 -10.73 -11.40 10.96
C ARG A 55 -10.43 -12.15 12.25
N ASP A 56 -9.49 -13.08 12.18
CA ASP A 56 -9.12 -13.95 13.30
C ASP A 56 -8.07 -13.31 14.24
N GLY A 57 -7.64 -12.09 13.98
CA GLY A 57 -6.66 -11.36 14.81
C GLY A 57 -5.27 -11.97 14.80
N ARG A 58 -4.88 -12.66 13.73
CA ARG A 58 -3.59 -13.33 13.61
C ARG A 58 -2.45 -12.33 13.50
N VAL A 59 -1.42 -12.50 14.33
CA VAL A 59 -0.15 -11.77 14.21
C VAL A 59 0.83 -12.64 13.44
N VAL A 60 1.34 -12.12 12.33
CA VAL A 60 2.36 -12.78 11.51
C VAL A 60 3.68 -12.01 11.50
N ALA A 61 3.68 -10.82 12.11
CA ALA A 61 4.85 -9.98 12.26
C ALA A 61 5.79 -10.48 13.35
N GLY A 62 7.08 -10.47 13.07
CA GLY A 62 8.15 -10.74 14.02
C GLY A 62 8.36 -12.23 14.34
N GLY A 63 9.56 -12.57 14.78
CA GLY A 63 9.89 -13.90 15.30
C GLY A 63 10.03 -15.02 14.27
N GLY A 64 10.00 -14.72 12.96
CA GLY A 64 10.19 -15.71 11.90
C GLY A 64 11.64 -16.16 11.70
N GLY A 65 12.59 -15.57 12.42
CA GLY A 65 14.01 -15.81 12.24
C GLY A 65 14.58 -15.16 10.96
N ILE A 66 15.81 -15.51 10.64
CA ILE A 66 16.46 -15.05 9.41
C ILE A 66 15.76 -15.69 8.20
N PRO A 67 15.31 -14.88 7.21
CA PRO A 67 14.63 -15.43 6.04
C PRO A 67 15.56 -16.35 5.24
N VAL A 68 14.99 -17.42 4.69
CA VAL A 68 15.69 -18.36 3.82
C VAL A 68 15.16 -18.28 2.39
N ASP A 69 16.00 -18.64 1.42
CA ASP A 69 15.57 -18.79 0.03
C ASP A 69 14.83 -20.14 -0.19
N SER A 70 14.32 -20.35 -1.40
CA SER A 70 13.62 -21.58 -1.78
C SER A 70 14.47 -22.87 -1.66
N ALA A 71 15.79 -22.73 -1.54
CA ALA A 71 16.73 -23.84 -1.29
C ALA A 71 17.11 -23.99 0.20
N GLY A 72 16.46 -23.25 1.10
CA GLY A 72 16.72 -23.28 2.55
C GLY A 72 18.00 -22.55 2.98
N ARG A 73 18.60 -21.72 2.12
CA ARG A 73 19.81 -20.96 2.48
C ARG A 73 19.43 -19.62 3.09
N PRO A 74 20.09 -19.19 4.19
CA PRO A 74 19.80 -17.90 4.79
C PRO A 74 20.10 -16.76 3.81
N ARG A 75 19.23 -15.73 3.81
CA ARG A 75 19.40 -14.54 2.97
C ARG A 75 20.67 -13.76 3.32
N TRP A 76 21.05 -13.77 4.58
CA TRP A 76 22.25 -13.10 5.09
C TRP A 76 23.09 -14.07 5.92
N ASN A 77 24.41 -13.98 5.80
CA ASN A 77 25.32 -14.75 6.63
C ASN A 77 25.49 -14.08 8.00
N VAL A 78 24.52 -14.28 8.89
CA VAL A 78 24.54 -13.69 10.23
C VAL A 78 25.62 -14.29 11.16
N ALA A 79 26.37 -15.27 10.71
CA ALA A 79 27.56 -15.74 11.41
C ALA A 79 28.82 -14.90 11.08
N ALA A 80 28.78 -14.07 10.04
CA ALA A 80 29.86 -13.16 9.71
C ALA A 80 30.06 -12.10 10.82
N PRO A 81 31.31 -11.71 11.14
CA PRO A 81 31.61 -10.84 12.29
C PRO A 81 30.88 -9.49 12.30
N ASP A 82 30.60 -8.93 11.12
CA ASP A 82 29.90 -7.66 10.94
C ASP A 82 28.36 -7.78 11.04
N LEU A 83 27.81 -8.96 10.83
CA LEU A 83 26.36 -9.22 10.94
C LEU A 83 25.97 -9.95 12.23
N ALA A 84 26.88 -10.67 12.88
CA ALA A 84 26.60 -11.39 14.11
C ALA A 84 25.95 -10.52 15.22
N PRO A 85 26.37 -9.26 15.44
CA PRO A 85 25.73 -8.36 16.40
C PRO A 85 24.30 -7.95 16.03
N LEU A 86 23.90 -8.14 14.77
CA LEU A 86 22.56 -7.78 14.24
C LEU A 86 21.64 -8.99 14.12
N ALA A 87 22.12 -10.22 14.41
CA ALA A 87 21.38 -11.45 14.15
C ALA A 87 20.00 -11.48 14.84
N GLU A 88 19.91 -11.07 16.09
CA GLU A 88 18.65 -10.99 16.85
C GLU A 88 17.71 -9.96 16.21
N LEU A 89 18.16 -8.76 15.94
CA LEU A 89 17.41 -7.69 15.31
C LEU A 89 16.89 -8.12 13.94
N LEU A 90 17.73 -8.72 13.12
CA LEU A 90 17.36 -9.21 11.80
C LEU A 90 16.37 -10.38 11.87
N GLY A 91 16.46 -11.23 12.91
CA GLY A 91 15.52 -12.31 13.15
C GLY A 91 14.10 -11.88 13.55
N GLN A 92 13.91 -10.61 13.92
CA GLN A 92 12.62 -10.04 14.31
C GLN A 92 11.81 -9.48 13.14
N GLY A 93 12.37 -9.41 11.94
CA GLY A 93 11.66 -8.89 10.76
C GLY A 93 10.45 -9.74 10.34
N SER A 94 9.62 -9.18 9.49
CA SER A 94 8.44 -9.82 8.90
C SER A 94 8.69 -10.05 7.43
N TYR A 95 9.09 -11.25 7.05
CA TYR A 95 9.66 -11.58 5.75
C TYR A 95 8.71 -12.39 4.86
N LEU A 96 8.89 -12.23 3.54
CA LEU A 96 8.31 -13.11 2.53
C LEU A 96 9.19 -14.34 2.31
N ALA A 97 8.54 -15.48 2.05
CA ALA A 97 9.21 -16.65 1.52
C ALA A 97 9.38 -16.54 0.00
N ASP A 98 10.26 -17.37 -0.55
CA ASP A 98 10.37 -17.65 -2.00
C ASP A 98 10.53 -16.42 -2.91
N ILE A 99 11.09 -15.31 -2.41
CA ILE A 99 11.31 -14.07 -3.21
C ILE A 99 12.34 -14.27 -4.33
N ASP A 100 13.07 -15.36 -4.31
CA ASP A 100 14.02 -15.80 -5.31
C ASP A 100 13.38 -16.57 -6.47
N LEU A 101 12.12 -17.04 -6.32
CA LEU A 101 11.39 -17.74 -7.36
C LEU A 101 10.71 -16.76 -8.34
N PHE A 102 10.81 -17.08 -9.64
CA PHE A 102 10.15 -16.30 -10.68
C PHE A 102 9.87 -17.16 -11.92
N ASP A 103 8.69 -17.01 -12.49
CA ASP A 103 8.28 -17.65 -13.74
C ASP A 103 8.59 -16.72 -14.92
N ALA A 104 9.89 -16.64 -15.28
CA ALA A 104 10.36 -15.76 -16.34
C ALA A 104 9.78 -16.12 -17.71
N GLU A 105 9.58 -17.41 -17.97
CA GLU A 105 9.03 -17.94 -19.23
C GLU A 105 7.60 -17.42 -19.46
N ARG A 106 6.78 -17.41 -18.42
CA ARG A 106 5.41 -16.86 -18.47
C ARG A 106 5.35 -15.44 -19.03
N PHE A 107 6.37 -14.64 -18.73
CA PHE A 107 6.45 -13.22 -19.11
C PHE A 107 7.36 -12.96 -20.30
N GLY A 108 7.92 -14.01 -20.93
CA GLY A 108 8.83 -13.89 -22.08
C GLY A 108 10.17 -13.24 -21.73
N ILE A 109 10.64 -13.40 -20.48
CA ILE A 109 11.88 -12.81 -19.98
C ILE A 109 12.98 -13.87 -20.02
N GLY A 110 14.14 -13.48 -20.58
CA GLY A 110 15.31 -14.38 -20.66
C GLY A 110 15.92 -14.66 -19.27
N GLU A 111 16.60 -15.80 -19.14
CA GLU A 111 17.21 -16.22 -17.86
C GLU A 111 18.23 -15.23 -17.31
N GLU A 112 19.10 -14.69 -18.16
CA GLU A 112 20.07 -13.68 -17.77
C GLU A 112 19.38 -12.40 -17.26
N GLU A 113 18.41 -11.91 -18.03
CA GLU A 113 17.63 -10.73 -17.62
C GLU A 113 16.93 -10.96 -16.28
N ALA A 114 16.27 -12.11 -16.12
CA ALA A 114 15.58 -12.48 -14.89
C ALA A 114 16.52 -12.51 -13.67
N ALA A 115 17.76 -12.96 -13.84
CA ALA A 115 18.76 -13.02 -12.77
C ALA A 115 19.15 -11.62 -12.25
N PHE A 116 19.23 -10.63 -13.13
CA PHE A 116 19.59 -9.26 -12.76
C PHE A 116 18.40 -8.37 -12.40
N MET A 117 17.17 -8.82 -12.63
CA MET A 117 15.97 -8.09 -12.17
C MET A 117 15.89 -8.08 -10.65
N ASP A 118 15.66 -6.90 -10.07
CA ASP A 118 15.32 -6.78 -8.65
C ASP A 118 14.11 -7.69 -8.32
N PRO A 119 14.16 -8.50 -7.26
CA PRO A 119 13.04 -9.32 -6.83
C PRO A 119 11.72 -8.55 -6.66
N GLN A 120 11.79 -7.24 -6.31
CA GLN A 120 10.61 -6.38 -6.25
C GLN A 120 9.92 -6.23 -7.61
N GLN A 121 10.71 -6.12 -8.71
CA GLN A 121 10.14 -6.07 -10.07
C GLN A 121 9.45 -7.38 -10.46
N ARG A 122 10.07 -8.53 -10.11
CA ARG A 122 9.53 -9.87 -10.38
C ARG A 122 8.23 -10.10 -9.62
N LEU A 123 8.24 -9.78 -8.33
CA LEU A 123 7.09 -9.95 -7.45
C LEU A 123 5.94 -9.03 -7.87
N LEU A 124 6.22 -7.76 -8.15
CA LEU A 124 5.21 -6.80 -8.60
C LEU A 124 4.56 -7.21 -9.91
N LEU A 125 5.35 -7.71 -10.88
CA LEU A 125 4.84 -8.22 -12.16
C LEU A 125 3.92 -9.43 -11.96
N THR A 126 4.32 -10.38 -11.10
CA THR A 126 3.52 -11.57 -10.78
C THR A 126 2.20 -11.19 -10.12
N VAL A 127 2.25 -10.35 -9.09
CA VAL A 127 1.05 -9.93 -8.34
C VAL A 127 0.13 -9.05 -9.18
N ALA A 128 0.69 -8.21 -10.08
CA ALA A 128 -0.10 -7.42 -11.02
C ALA A 128 -0.86 -8.30 -12.02
N ALA A 129 -0.23 -9.36 -12.54
CA ALA A 129 -0.90 -10.32 -13.41
C ALA A 129 -2.08 -11.03 -12.71
N GLU A 130 -1.92 -11.39 -11.45
CA GLU A 130 -2.98 -12.01 -10.64
C GLU A 130 -4.13 -11.02 -10.34
N ALA A 131 -3.82 -9.76 -10.04
CA ALA A 131 -4.83 -8.74 -9.81
C ALA A 131 -5.66 -8.44 -11.07
N LEU A 132 -5.01 -8.41 -12.24
CA LEU A 132 -5.71 -8.28 -13.53
C LEU A 132 -6.59 -9.49 -13.81
N GLN A 133 -6.11 -10.71 -13.51
CA GLN A 133 -6.92 -11.92 -13.63
C GLN A 133 -8.16 -11.86 -12.72
N ASP A 134 -8.01 -11.40 -11.48
CA ASP A 134 -9.15 -11.20 -10.56
C ASP A 134 -10.12 -10.14 -11.09
N ALA A 135 -9.62 -9.09 -11.73
CA ALA A 135 -10.45 -8.08 -12.41
C ALA A 135 -11.15 -8.58 -13.68
N GLY A 136 -10.88 -9.82 -14.13
CA GLY A 136 -11.38 -10.33 -15.42
C GLY A 136 -10.74 -9.65 -16.63
N ALA A 137 -9.64 -8.90 -16.44
CA ALA A 137 -8.92 -8.24 -17.51
C ALA A 137 -7.78 -9.10 -18.05
N ALA A 138 -7.79 -9.37 -19.36
CA ALA A 138 -6.73 -10.12 -20.00
C ALA A 138 -5.52 -9.23 -20.34
N PRO A 139 -4.27 -9.73 -20.24
CA PRO A 139 -3.10 -9.05 -20.78
C PRO A 139 -3.25 -8.81 -22.29
N GLY A 140 -2.70 -7.71 -22.81
CA GLY A 140 -2.74 -7.38 -24.23
C GLY A 140 -4.10 -6.92 -24.75
N THR A 141 -4.96 -6.38 -23.88
CA THR A 141 -6.23 -5.79 -24.29
C THR A 141 -6.02 -4.51 -25.11
N ASP A 142 -6.98 -4.16 -25.97
CA ASP A 142 -7.01 -2.86 -26.65
C ASP A 142 -7.29 -1.67 -25.68
N ALA A 143 -7.62 -1.97 -24.44
CA ALA A 143 -7.82 -0.98 -23.40
C ALA A 143 -6.50 -0.29 -23.03
N ARG A 144 -6.55 1.02 -22.82
CA ARG A 144 -5.42 1.79 -22.30
C ARG A 144 -5.28 1.53 -20.80
N VAL A 145 -4.29 0.72 -20.44
CA VAL A 145 -4.05 0.33 -19.03
C VAL A 145 -2.87 1.10 -18.46
N GLY A 146 -3.11 1.97 -17.48
CA GLY A 146 -2.04 2.67 -16.76
C GLY A 146 -1.42 1.78 -15.68
N VAL A 147 -0.15 1.99 -15.37
CA VAL A 147 0.58 1.30 -14.29
C VAL A 147 1.22 2.32 -13.36
N PHE A 148 0.84 2.28 -12.10
CA PHE A 148 1.32 3.19 -11.06
C PHE A 148 1.86 2.36 -9.88
N ALA A 149 3.19 2.32 -9.73
CA ALA A 149 3.86 1.44 -8.78
C ALA A 149 4.64 2.22 -7.72
N GLY A 150 4.44 1.87 -6.44
CA GLY A 150 5.23 2.37 -5.32
C GLY A 150 6.44 1.45 -5.05
N VAL A 151 7.66 1.93 -5.26
CA VAL A 151 8.91 1.23 -4.93
C VAL A 151 9.95 2.28 -4.54
N SER A 152 10.70 2.05 -3.44
CA SER A 152 11.62 3.05 -2.88
C SER A 152 13.05 2.53 -2.69
N THR A 153 13.32 1.23 -2.85
CA THR A 153 14.63 0.64 -2.58
C THR A 153 15.27 0.02 -3.82
N VAL A 154 16.61 0.09 -3.88
CA VAL A 154 17.45 -0.45 -4.95
C VAL A 154 18.54 -1.38 -4.39
N GLU A 155 18.25 -2.02 -3.26
CA GLU A 155 19.24 -2.80 -2.49
C GLU A 155 19.81 -3.98 -3.27
N TYR A 156 19.00 -4.60 -4.16
CA TYR A 156 19.44 -5.72 -4.98
C TYR A 156 20.60 -5.38 -5.92
N ASN A 157 20.54 -4.20 -6.53
CA ASN A 157 21.59 -3.76 -7.43
C ASN A 157 22.93 -3.58 -6.70
N TYR A 158 22.90 -3.03 -5.48
CA TYR A 158 24.11 -2.94 -4.64
C TYR A 158 24.63 -4.32 -4.25
N ALA A 159 23.74 -5.28 -3.96
CA ALA A 159 24.12 -6.65 -3.70
C ALA A 159 24.85 -7.28 -4.89
N CYS A 160 24.31 -7.14 -6.09
CA CYS A 160 24.93 -7.64 -7.32
C CYS A 160 26.32 -7.03 -7.56
N LEU A 161 26.48 -5.72 -7.37
CA LEU A 161 27.75 -5.03 -7.57
C LEU A 161 28.81 -5.42 -6.54
N ARG A 162 28.42 -5.67 -5.29
CA ARG A 162 29.36 -6.02 -4.19
C ARG A 162 29.96 -7.42 -4.31
N ASN A 163 29.26 -8.36 -4.93
CA ASN A 163 29.68 -9.76 -5.02
C ASN A 163 30.74 -10.03 -6.09
N GLY A 164 31.60 -9.05 -6.35
CA GLY A 164 32.81 -9.25 -7.16
C GLY A 164 32.54 -9.37 -8.66
N VAL A 165 31.49 -8.74 -9.13
CA VAL A 165 31.28 -8.55 -10.57
C VAL A 165 32.34 -7.55 -11.04
N GLY A 166 33.47 -8.06 -11.47
CA GLY A 166 34.48 -7.26 -12.22
C GLY A 166 33.86 -6.76 -13.53
N PRO A 167 34.56 -5.87 -14.25
CA PRO A 167 34.05 -5.32 -15.53
C PRO A 167 33.58 -6.40 -16.53
N GLU A 168 34.19 -7.59 -16.48
CA GLU A 168 33.85 -8.74 -17.35
C GLU A 168 32.52 -9.43 -16.97
N GLY A 169 32.03 -9.23 -15.74
CA GLY A 169 30.76 -9.78 -15.25
C GLY A 169 29.61 -8.80 -15.29
N LEU A 170 29.81 -7.58 -15.82
CA LEU A 170 28.73 -6.62 -15.99
C LEU A 170 27.76 -7.04 -17.10
N SER A 171 26.47 -7.02 -16.80
CA SER A 171 25.41 -7.25 -17.77
C SER A 171 24.63 -5.95 -18.03
N PRO A 172 24.20 -5.66 -19.28
CA PRO A 172 23.31 -4.56 -19.60
C PRO A 172 22.00 -4.60 -18.78
N TYR A 173 21.57 -5.79 -18.38
CA TYR A 173 20.38 -6.00 -17.56
C TYR A 173 20.48 -5.48 -16.13
N MET A 174 21.70 -5.24 -15.62
CA MET A 174 21.90 -4.58 -14.31
C MET A 174 21.33 -3.15 -14.31
N GLY A 175 21.41 -2.45 -15.44
CA GLY A 175 20.85 -1.11 -15.58
C GLY A 175 19.31 -1.09 -15.40
N THR A 176 18.61 -1.93 -16.13
CA THR A 176 17.13 -2.03 -16.03
C THR A 176 16.69 -2.81 -14.81
N GLY A 177 17.46 -3.81 -14.36
CA GLY A 177 17.18 -4.60 -13.17
C GLY A 177 17.22 -3.79 -11.89
N GLY A 178 18.12 -2.79 -11.79
CA GLY A 178 18.29 -1.95 -10.59
C GLY A 178 17.59 -0.59 -10.64
N ALA A 179 16.99 -0.18 -11.78
CA ALA A 179 16.35 1.12 -11.91
C ALA A 179 14.96 1.12 -11.27
N LEU A 180 14.65 2.11 -10.41
CA LEU A 180 13.30 2.27 -9.82
C LEU A 180 12.24 2.44 -10.90
N SER A 181 12.52 3.22 -11.95
CA SER A 181 11.61 3.43 -13.09
C SER A 181 11.21 2.14 -13.79
N ALA A 182 12.06 1.11 -13.75
CA ALA A 182 11.79 -0.18 -14.35
C ALA A 182 10.69 -0.97 -13.61
N ALA A 183 10.38 -0.69 -12.35
CA ALA A 183 9.39 -1.43 -11.60
C ALA A 183 8.00 -1.37 -12.26
N ALA A 184 7.50 -0.18 -12.57
CA ALA A 184 6.24 -0.01 -13.30
C ALA A 184 6.36 -0.42 -14.77
N ALA A 185 7.49 -0.06 -15.41
CA ALA A 185 7.73 -0.40 -16.81
C ALA A 185 7.77 -1.92 -17.05
N ARG A 186 8.31 -2.68 -16.11
CA ARG A 186 8.36 -4.15 -16.16
C ARG A 186 6.96 -4.77 -16.15
N VAL A 187 6.06 -4.26 -15.34
CA VAL A 187 4.64 -4.67 -15.35
C VAL A 187 4.00 -4.36 -16.70
N ALA A 188 4.18 -3.13 -17.19
CA ALA A 188 3.60 -2.73 -18.47
C ALA A 188 4.12 -3.57 -19.63
N THR A 189 5.45 -3.79 -19.73
CA THR A 189 6.07 -4.56 -20.79
C THR A 189 5.71 -6.06 -20.70
N GLY A 190 5.86 -6.66 -19.51
CA GLY A 190 5.62 -8.09 -19.30
C GLY A 190 4.16 -8.49 -19.52
N LEU A 191 3.21 -7.57 -19.30
CA LEU A 191 1.78 -7.79 -19.51
C LEU A 191 1.24 -7.12 -20.78
N ARG A 192 2.10 -6.47 -21.60
CA ARG A 192 1.76 -5.80 -22.86
C ARG A 192 0.67 -4.73 -22.67
N LEU A 193 0.82 -3.90 -21.66
CA LEU A 193 -0.12 -2.84 -21.31
C LEU A 193 0.34 -1.51 -21.92
N GLY A 194 -0.61 -0.74 -22.47
CA GLY A 194 -0.36 0.58 -23.05
C GLY A 194 -1.13 1.65 -22.29
N GLY A 195 -0.43 2.67 -21.76
CA GLY A 195 -1.02 3.77 -21.00
C GLY A 195 0.04 4.55 -20.24
N PRO A 196 -0.32 5.44 -19.31
CA PRO A 196 0.62 6.08 -18.39
C PRO A 196 1.33 5.06 -17.51
N VAL A 197 2.67 5.13 -17.42
CA VAL A 197 3.49 4.18 -16.63
C VAL A 197 4.42 4.97 -15.72
N LEU A 198 4.25 4.84 -14.41
CA LEU A 198 4.98 5.62 -13.41
C LEU A 198 5.39 4.76 -12.21
N THR A 199 6.66 4.85 -11.82
CA THR A 199 7.11 4.43 -10.51
C THR A 199 7.14 5.65 -9.58
N VAL A 200 6.57 5.52 -8.39
CA VAL A 200 6.38 6.59 -7.42
C VAL A 200 7.16 6.26 -6.16
N ASP A 201 7.97 7.21 -5.71
CA ASP A 201 8.62 7.15 -4.41
C ASP A 201 8.26 8.39 -3.58
N THR A 202 7.41 8.18 -2.60
CA THR A 202 7.11 9.12 -1.51
C THR A 202 7.27 8.39 -0.16
N ALA A 203 8.22 7.46 -0.12
CA ALA A 203 8.46 6.55 1.00
C ALA A 203 7.18 5.79 1.40
N CYS A 204 6.80 5.82 2.67
CA CYS A 204 5.68 5.04 3.21
C CYS A 204 4.31 5.42 2.63
N SER A 205 4.17 6.58 1.99
CA SER A 205 2.94 7.02 1.33
C SER A 205 2.86 6.65 -0.16
N SER A 206 3.89 5.98 -0.71
CA SER A 206 3.99 5.70 -2.16
C SER A 206 2.78 4.97 -2.74
N ALA A 207 2.25 3.97 -2.06
CA ALA A 207 1.09 3.21 -2.52
C ALA A 207 -0.18 4.08 -2.65
N LEU A 208 -0.45 4.94 -1.65
CA LEU A 208 -1.60 5.84 -1.69
C LEU A 208 -1.39 6.97 -2.69
N THR A 209 -0.15 7.45 -2.85
CA THR A 209 0.21 8.43 -3.88
C THR A 209 0.03 7.84 -5.28
N ALA A 210 0.43 6.59 -5.50
CA ALA A 210 0.20 5.88 -6.75
C ALA A 210 -1.30 5.73 -7.06
N LEU A 211 -2.13 5.40 -6.05
CA LEU A 211 -3.58 5.33 -6.19
C LEU A 211 -4.18 6.71 -6.52
N HIS A 212 -3.69 7.78 -5.88
CA HIS A 212 -4.12 9.14 -6.17
C HIS A 212 -3.85 9.51 -7.64
N LEU A 213 -2.64 9.29 -8.13
CA LEU A 213 -2.26 9.56 -9.53
C LEU A 213 -3.10 8.72 -10.50
N ALA A 214 -3.28 7.43 -10.23
CA ALA A 214 -4.11 6.54 -11.04
C ALA A 214 -5.57 6.99 -11.10
N SER A 215 -6.13 7.42 -9.97
CA SER A 215 -7.50 7.95 -9.90
C SER A 215 -7.67 9.21 -10.73
N HIS A 216 -6.67 10.09 -10.74
CA HIS A 216 -6.66 11.28 -11.60
C HIS A 216 -6.54 10.92 -13.07
N ALA A 217 -5.64 10.02 -13.46
CA ALA A 217 -5.47 9.56 -14.84
C ALA A 217 -6.76 8.91 -15.39
N LEU A 218 -7.45 8.11 -14.58
CA LEU A 218 -8.76 7.53 -14.94
C LEU A 218 -9.83 8.60 -15.15
N ARG A 219 -9.94 9.60 -14.25
CA ARG A 219 -10.91 10.70 -14.39
C ARG A 219 -10.59 11.59 -15.60
N ALA A 220 -9.30 11.84 -15.84
CA ALA A 220 -8.81 12.58 -17.04
C ALA A 220 -8.93 11.76 -18.33
N ARG A 221 -9.31 10.48 -18.27
CA ARG A 221 -9.40 9.55 -19.40
C ARG A 221 -8.06 9.33 -20.12
N GLU A 222 -6.95 9.43 -19.40
CA GLU A 222 -5.63 9.06 -19.90
C GLU A 222 -5.48 7.54 -20.02
N CYS A 223 -6.20 6.80 -19.17
CA CYS A 223 -6.34 5.34 -19.24
C CYS A 223 -7.79 4.92 -18.94
N ASP A 224 -8.11 3.67 -19.26
CA ASP A 224 -9.44 3.08 -19.04
C ASP A 224 -9.44 2.09 -17.88
N LEU A 225 -8.28 1.51 -17.60
CA LEU A 225 -7.98 0.65 -16.47
C LEU A 225 -6.66 1.12 -15.85
N ALA A 226 -6.48 0.96 -14.54
CA ALA A 226 -5.22 1.27 -13.89
C ALA A 226 -4.80 0.14 -12.93
N VAL A 227 -3.57 -0.33 -13.08
CA VAL A 227 -2.89 -1.22 -12.13
C VAL A 227 -2.15 -0.34 -11.13
N VAL A 228 -2.53 -0.43 -9.86
CA VAL A 228 -1.91 0.31 -8.76
C VAL A 228 -1.31 -0.68 -7.80
N GLY A 229 0.00 -0.64 -7.60
CA GLY A 229 0.67 -1.55 -6.69
C GLY A 229 1.79 -0.91 -5.89
N ALA A 230 2.23 -1.60 -4.86
CA ALA A 230 3.48 -1.28 -4.19
C ALA A 230 4.17 -2.55 -3.72
N CYS A 231 5.49 -2.52 -3.76
CA CYS A 231 6.34 -3.62 -3.31
C CYS A 231 7.46 -3.07 -2.44
N HIS A 232 7.80 -3.82 -1.40
CA HIS A 232 8.93 -3.55 -0.52
C HIS A 232 9.56 -4.85 -0.06
N LEU A 233 10.87 -4.98 -0.24
CA LEU A 233 11.68 -6.10 0.24
C LEU A 233 12.87 -5.58 1.04
N LEU A 234 13.26 -6.35 2.03
CA LEU A 234 14.41 -6.09 2.92
C LEU A 234 15.59 -6.94 2.44
N LEU A 235 16.36 -6.41 1.51
CA LEU A 235 17.47 -7.14 0.89
C LEU A 235 18.81 -6.80 1.55
N ALA A 236 18.97 -5.58 2.08
CA ALA A 236 20.16 -5.14 2.78
C ALA A 236 19.97 -5.19 4.32
N PRO A 237 20.82 -5.95 5.05
CA PRO A 237 20.69 -6.08 6.51
C PRO A 237 20.97 -4.78 7.26
N PHE A 238 21.91 -3.96 6.75
CA PHE A 238 22.36 -2.73 7.42
C PHE A 238 21.29 -1.63 7.48
N THR A 239 20.33 -1.60 6.55
CA THR A 239 19.22 -0.63 6.59
C THR A 239 18.39 -0.82 7.86
N THR A 240 18.18 -2.07 8.29
CA THR A 240 17.50 -2.36 9.57
C THR A 240 18.28 -1.83 10.78
N ALA A 241 19.60 -1.96 10.78
CA ALA A 241 20.45 -1.43 11.84
C ALA A 241 20.38 0.12 11.92
N VAL A 242 20.35 0.81 10.77
CA VAL A 242 20.20 2.27 10.71
C VAL A 242 18.90 2.72 11.35
N PHE A 243 17.78 2.08 11.04
CA PHE A 243 16.48 2.42 11.64
C PHE A 243 16.39 2.03 13.12
N ALA A 244 17.07 0.97 13.54
CA ALA A 244 17.18 0.61 14.96
C ALA A 244 18.00 1.66 15.75
N GLN A 245 19.11 2.14 15.22
CA GLN A 245 19.87 3.24 15.82
C GLN A 245 19.07 4.55 15.92
N ALA A 246 18.17 4.78 14.97
CA ALA A 246 17.23 5.91 15.01
C ALA A 246 16.06 5.71 16.00
N GLY A 247 16.00 4.60 16.73
CA GLY A 247 14.94 4.30 17.68
C GLY A 247 13.58 4.03 17.03
N MET A 248 13.57 3.63 15.75
CA MET A 248 12.32 3.39 15.01
C MET A 248 11.87 1.92 15.08
N VAL A 249 12.81 0.99 15.21
CA VAL A 249 12.53 -0.45 15.26
C VAL A 249 12.21 -0.88 16.68
N SER A 250 11.18 -1.70 16.84
CA SER A 250 10.79 -2.26 18.13
C SER A 250 11.85 -3.25 18.66
N PRO A 251 12.42 -3.02 19.83
CA PRO A 251 13.34 -3.98 20.44
C PRO A 251 12.63 -5.25 20.94
N THR A 252 11.31 -5.23 21.07
CA THR A 252 10.49 -6.39 21.48
C THR A 252 9.95 -7.20 20.30
N GLY A 253 10.27 -6.82 19.05
CA GLY A 253 9.84 -7.54 17.85
C GLY A 253 8.33 -7.48 17.62
N ARG A 254 7.65 -6.41 18.07
CA ARG A 254 6.20 -6.24 17.91
C ARG A 254 5.80 -4.84 17.49
N SER A 255 4.92 -4.76 16.51
CA SER A 255 4.24 -3.49 16.18
C SER A 255 2.94 -3.41 16.98
N ARG A 256 2.81 -2.41 17.86
CA ARG A 256 1.66 -2.22 18.75
C ARG A 256 0.98 -0.87 18.50
N PRO A 257 0.08 -0.78 17.50
CA PRO A 257 -0.64 0.46 17.22
C PRO A 257 -1.47 0.94 18.42
N PHE A 258 -1.27 2.19 18.86
CA PHE A 258 -2.01 2.86 19.93
C PHE A 258 -1.92 2.23 21.32
N ASP A 259 -1.07 1.23 21.54
CA ASP A 259 -0.90 0.52 22.80
C ASP A 259 0.12 1.22 23.71
N ALA A 260 -0.08 1.13 25.01
CA ALA A 260 0.82 1.67 26.05
C ALA A 260 2.24 1.09 25.95
N ALA A 261 2.38 -0.16 25.49
CA ALA A 261 3.65 -0.84 25.28
C ALA A 261 4.23 -0.63 23.87
N ALA A 262 3.72 0.35 23.10
CA ALA A 262 4.31 0.72 21.80
C ALA A 262 5.76 1.19 22.00
N ASP A 263 6.72 0.60 21.27
CA ASP A 263 8.15 0.84 21.43
C ASP A 263 8.90 0.92 20.08
N GLY A 264 8.16 1.01 18.99
CA GLY A 264 8.66 1.04 17.62
C GLY A 264 7.87 0.08 16.72
N HIS A 265 8.41 -0.20 15.55
CA HIS A 265 7.77 -1.09 14.58
C HIS A 265 8.67 -2.28 14.21
N VAL A 266 8.04 -3.36 13.79
CA VAL A 266 8.72 -4.47 13.10
C VAL A 266 8.81 -4.11 11.62
N ARG A 267 10.00 -4.09 11.03
CA ARG A 267 10.16 -3.92 9.58
C ARG A 267 9.68 -5.17 8.85
N GLY A 268 9.04 -4.98 7.71
CA GLY A 268 8.49 -6.10 6.96
C GLY A 268 8.50 -5.90 5.46
N GLU A 269 8.27 -6.99 4.77
CA GLU A 269 8.21 -7.12 3.32
C GLU A 269 6.76 -7.27 2.85
N GLY A 270 6.51 -6.98 1.60
CA GLY A 270 5.20 -7.24 1.01
C GLY A 270 5.02 -6.65 -0.36
N CYS A 271 4.02 -7.16 -1.03
CA CYS A 271 3.52 -6.64 -2.30
C CYS A 271 2.00 -6.68 -2.30
N GLY A 272 1.37 -5.58 -2.71
CA GLY A 272 -0.08 -5.50 -2.89
C GLY A 272 -0.41 -4.74 -4.16
N VAL A 273 -1.41 -5.23 -4.90
CA VAL A 273 -1.87 -4.64 -6.15
C VAL A 273 -3.39 -4.56 -6.19
N LEU A 274 -3.90 -3.43 -6.65
CA LEU A 274 -5.31 -3.16 -6.93
C LEU A 274 -5.48 -2.84 -8.41
N VAL A 275 -6.58 -3.27 -9.00
CA VAL A 275 -7.01 -2.86 -10.34
C VAL A 275 -8.18 -1.91 -10.20
N LEU A 276 -8.04 -0.75 -10.83
CA LEU A 276 -8.99 0.36 -10.73
C LEU A 276 -9.62 0.65 -12.07
N LYS A 277 -10.92 1.04 -12.06
CA LYS A 277 -11.71 1.41 -13.22
C LYS A 277 -12.67 2.53 -12.85
N ARG A 278 -13.03 3.42 -13.80
CA ARG A 278 -14.12 4.37 -13.53
C ARG A 278 -15.39 3.62 -13.17
N GLN A 279 -16.13 4.12 -12.19
CA GLN A 279 -17.35 3.44 -11.70
C GLN A 279 -18.43 3.34 -12.81
N SER A 280 -18.51 4.32 -13.70
CA SER A 280 -19.43 4.28 -14.86
C SER A 280 -19.08 3.16 -15.82
N ASP A 281 -17.77 2.96 -16.09
CA ASP A 281 -17.30 1.94 -17.01
C ASP A 281 -17.44 0.54 -16.39
N ALA A 282 -17.09 0.39 -15.11
CA ALA A 282 -17.31 -0.85 -14.37
C ALA A 282 -18.77 -1.29 -14.39
N LYS A 283 -19.70 -0.32 -14.22
CA LYS A 283 -21.14 -0.59 -14.33
C LYS A 283 -21.54 -0.97 -15.75
N ALA A 284 -21.00 -0.30 -16.76
CA ALA A 284 -21.33 -0.57 -18.16
C ALA A 284 -20.84 -1.98 -18.58
N ASP A 285 -19.70 -2.39 -18.06
CA ASP A 285 -19.09 -3.70 -18.35
C ASP A 285 -19.66 -4.84 -17.49
N GLY A 286 -20.53 -4.52 -16.51
CA GLY A 286 -21.13 -5.51 -15.62
C GLY A 286 -20.20 -6.01 -14.53
N ASP A 287 -19.13 -5.28 -14.22
CA ASP A 287 -18.18 -5.64 -13.16
C ASP A 287 -18.84 -5.62 -11.78
N THR A 288 -18.37 -6.48 -10.90
CA THR A 288 -18.75 -6.48 -9.48
C THR A 288 -17.56 -5.97 -8.67
N PRO A 289 -17.44 -4.67 -8.37
CA PRO A 289 -16.33 -4.12 -7.63
C PRO A 289 -16.35 -4.55 -6.16
N TYR A 290 -15.18 -4.56 -5.51
CA TYR A 290 -15.04 -4.78 -4.07
C TYR A 290 -15.43 -3.54 -3.25
N ALA A 291 -15.03 -2.38 -3.72
CA ALA A 291 -15.27 -1.06 -3.11
C ALA A 291 -15.11 0.04 -4.15
N VAL A 292 -15.43 1.27 -3.78
CA VAL A 292 -15.28 2.46 -4.62
C VAL A 292 -14.41 3.49 -3.89
N VAL A 293 -13.36 3.98 -4.54
CA VAL A 293 -12.58 5.14 -4.09
C VAL A 293 -13.40 6.40 -4.39
N ARG A 294 -13.75 7.14 -3.35
CA ARG A 294 -14.52 8.39 -3.45
C ARG A 294 -13.64 9.62 -3.49
N GLY A 295 -12.52 9.58 -2.78
CA GLY A 295 -11.58 10.68 -2.74
C GLY A 295 -10.17 10.22 -2.41
N SER A 296 -9.20 11.00 -2.84
CA SER A 296 -7.80 10.81 -2.50
C SER A 296 -7.09 12.15 -2.47
N GLY A 297 -6.15 12.31 -1.55
CA GLY A 297 -5.35 13.52 -1.41
C GLY A 297 -3.92 13.21 -1.04
N ILE A 298 -3.02 14.09 -1.47
CA ILE A 298 -1.61 14.10 -1.06
C ILE A 298 -1.25 15.52 -0.60
N HIS A 299 -0.43 15.63 0.45
CA HIS A 299 -0.01 16.92 0.97
C HIS A 299 1.39 16.84 1.58
N GLN A 300 2.26 17.76 1.18
CA GLN A 300 3.58 17.96 1.79
C GLN A 300 3.51 19.19 2.71
N HIS A 301 3.82 19.00 4.01
CA HIS A 301 3.97 20.13 4.93
C HIS A 301 5.44 20.53 5.00
N GLY A 302 5.77 21.70 4.42
CA GLY A 302 7.16 22.14 4.26
C GLY A 302 7.80 22.63 5.56
N ASP A 303 7.01 23.21 6.48
CA ASP A 303 7.51 23.74 7.78
C ASP A 303 7.47 22.65 8.85
N ARG A 304 8.63 21.99 9.05
CA ARG A 304 8.82 20.92 10.04
C ARG A 304 10.18 21.04 10.72
N PRO A 305 10.29 20.68 12.00
CA PRO A 305 11.54 20.78 12.74
C PRO A 305 12.63 19.82 12.23
N ALA A 306 12.23 18.69 11.62
CA ALA A 306 13.10 17.72 10.96
C ALA A 306 12.34 16.98 9.85
N MET A 307 13.08 16.46 8.85
CA MET A 307 12.48 15.75 7.72
C MET A 307 11.60 14.59 8.17
N ALA A 308 12.02 13.80 9.14
CA ALA A 308 11.30 12.63 9.64
C ALA A 308 10.26 12.94 10.74
N ALA A 309 10.12 14.20 11.16
CA ALA A 309 9.17 14.56 12.21
C ALA A 309 7.72 14.44 11.72
N ALA A 310 6.88 13.80 12.52
CA ALA A 310 5.44 13.78 12.27
C ALA A 310 4.85 15.20 12.31
N SER A 311 3.92 15.50 11.39
CA SER A 311 3.26 16.80 11.30
C SER A 311 1.75 16.65 11.46
N ALA A 312 1.23 17.00 12.63
CA ALA A 312 -0.22 17.05 12.88
C ALA A 312 -0.94 17.94 11.85
N LEU A 313 -0.34 19.09 11.50
CA LEU A 313 -0.92 20.02 10.53
C LEU A 313 -0.97 19.42 9.11
N GLY A 314 0.09 18.72 8.70
CA GLY A 314 0.13 18.03 7.40
C GLY A 314 -0.89 16.89 7.31
N GLN A 315 -0.99 16.07 8.36
CA GLN A 315 -2.00 15.01 8.46
C GLN A 315 -3.42 15.59 8.43
N ARG A 316 -3.68 16.63 9.25
CA ARG A 316 -4.98 17.29 9.32
C ARG A 316 -5.40 17.86 7.97
N ARG A 317 -4.48 18.50 7.26
CA ARG A 317 -4.76 19.09 5.94
C ARG A 317 -5.13 18.04 4.91
N VAL A 318 -4.31 17.00 4.75
CA VAL A 318 -4.58 15.97 3.73
C VAL A 318 -5.93 15.29 3.95
N ILE A 319 -6.30 14.99 5.21
CA ILE A 319 -7.57 14.34 5.53
C ILE A 319 -8.74 15.30 5.25
N ALA A 320 -8.68 16.53 5.76
CA ALA A 320 -9.74 17.52 5.59
C ALA A 320 -9.96 17.89 4.12
N ASP A 321 -8.88 18.06 3.34
CA ASP A 321 -8.98 18.36 1.92
C ASP A 321 -9.56 17.20 1.13
N THR A 322 -9.24 15.94 1.51
CA THR A 322 -9.78 14.74 0.89
C THR A 322 -11.28 14.60 1.17
N LEU A 323 -11.72 14.80 2.41
CA LEU A 323 -13.14 14.80 2.78
C LEU A 323 -13.92 15.87 2.01
N ARG A 324 -13.38 17.08 1.95
CA ARG A 324 -14.00 18.21 1.25
C ARG A 324 -14.11 17.96 -0.25
N SER A 325 -13.05 17.47 -0.87
CA SER A 325 -13.06 17.19 -2.33
C SER A 325 -14.00 16.05 -2.70
N ALA A 326 -14.18 15.08 -1.82
CA ALA A 326 -15.12 13.98 -1.98
C ALA A 326 -16.56 14.35 -1.63
N GLY A 327 -16.80 15.51 -0.99
CA GLY A 327 -18.13 15.93 -0.50
C GLY A 327 -18.68 14.97 0.56
N ILE A 328 -17.79 14.40 1.40
CA ILE A 328 -18.17 13.45 2.46
C ILE A 328 -18.14 14.18 3.80
N ASP A 329 -19.26 14.04 4.56
CA ASP A 329 -19.32 14.49 5.94
C ASP A 329 -18.38 13.62 6.79
N PRO A 330 -17.48 14.23 7.58
CA PRO A 330 -16.58 13.49 8.48
C PRO A 330 -17.31 12.47 9.37
N HIS A 331 -18.54 12.78 9.79
CA HIS A 331 -19.34 11.89 10.64
C HIS A 331 -19.84 10.61 9.95
N GLU A 332 -19.88 10.57 8.63
CA GLU A 332 -20.28 9.38 7.88
C GLU A 332 -19.18 8.29 7.86
N VAL A 333 -17.92 8.65 8.16
CA VAL A 333 -16.81 7.70 8.16
C VAL A 333 -16.83 6.85 9.42
N GLY A 334 -16.99 5.54 9.25
CA GLY A 334 -17.11 4.58 10.35
C GLY A 334 -15.79 3.91 10.77
N TYR A 335 -14.79 3.91 9.88
CA TYR A 335 -13.49 3.27 10.14
C TYR A 335 -12.35 4.03 9.49
N VAL A 336 -11.19 4.07 10.17
CA VAL A 336 -9.93 4.54 9.58
C VAL A 336 -8.84 3.50 9.77
N GLU A 337 -8.27 3.07 8.65
CA GLU A 337 -6.99 2.36 8.61
C GLU A 337 -5.87 3.38 8.78
N ALA A 338 -5.30 3.45 9.94
CA ALA A 338 -4.33 4.45 10.35
C ALA A 338 -2.89 4.10 9.92
N GLN A 339 -2.04 5.12 9.83
CA GLN A 339 -0.60 4.91 9.68
C GLN A 339 -0.02 4.15 10.87
N ALA A 340 -0.41 4.45 12.07
CA ALA A 340 -0.08 3.86 13.37
C ALA A 340 0.83 2.62 13.32
N ASN A 341 2.15 2.84 13.31
CA ASN A 341 3.16 1.80 13.14
C ASN A 341 3.73 1.27 14.46
N GLY A 342 3.27 1.79 15.61
CA GLY A 342 3.81 1.45 16.95
C GLY A 342 4.77 2.49 17.51
N SER A 343 4.96 3.63 16.84
CA SER A 343 5.65 4.79 17.40
C SER A 343 4.75 5.50 18.43
N LYS A 344 5.22 5.66 19.67
CA LYS A 344 4.45 6.35 20.72
C LYS A 344 4.00 7.74 20.30
N LEU A 345 4.95 8.62 19.99
CA LEU A 345 4.65 9.98 19.62
C LEU A 345 3.80 10.07 18.34
N GLY A 346 4.10 9.23 17.35
CA GLY A 346 3.34 9.16 16.11
C GLY A 346 1.89 8.74 16.34
N GLY A 347 1.66 7.77 17.22
CA GLY A 347 0.32 7.30 17.58
C GLY A 347 -0.53 8.36 18.27
N VAL A 348 0.04 9.13 19.21
CA VAL A 348 -0.66 10.23 19.89
C VAL A 348 -1.04 11.34 18.89
N ILE A 349 -0.09 11.79 18.08
CA ILE A 349 -0.32 12.83 17.07
C ILE A 349 -1.42 12.41 16.08
N GLU A 350 -1.39 11.17 15.64
CA GLU A 350 -2.38 10.67 14.67
C GLU A 350 -3.76 10.52 15.32
N ALA A 351 -3.86 9.96 16.53
CA ALA A 351 -5.13 9.84 17.25
C ALA A 351 -5.81 11.20 17.46
N GLU A 352 -5.06 12.20 17.95
CA GLU A 352 -5.58 13.57 18.12
C GLU A 352 -5.97 14.22 16.78
N THR A 353 -5.20 13.96 15.73
CA THR A 353 -5.52 14.46 14.38
C THR A 353 -6.81 13.85 13.85
N LEU A 354 -6.96 12.53 13.96
CA LEU A 354 -8.15 11.81 13.52
C LEU A 354 -9.39 12.30 14.30
N ALA A 355 -9.28 12.40 15.64
CA ALA A 355 -10.39 12.89 16.45
C ALA A 355 -10.84 14.28 16.01
N GLY A 356 -9.89 15.22 15.86
CA GLY A 356 -10.21 16.59 15.49
C GLY A 356 -10.76 16.75 14.07
N VAL A 357 -10.26 16.00 13.09
CA VAL A 357 -10.72 16.13 11.69
C VAL A 357 -12.05 15.43 11.46
N TYR A 358 -12.26 14.27 12.09
CA TYR A 358 -13.51 13.52 11.95
C TYR A 358 -14.60 13.95 12.94
N GLY A 359 -14.39 15.05 13.68
CA GLY A 359 -15.36 15.56 14.65
C GLY A 359 -15.58 14.62 15.84
N ARG A 360 -14.55 13.92 16.27
CA ARG A 360 -14.55 12.95 17.38
C ARG A 360 -13.82 13.46 18.63
N ASP A 361 -13.63 14.75 18.73
CA ASP A 361 -12.97 15.45 19.84
C ASP A 361 -13.87 15.67 21.07
N SER A 362 -15.09 15.11 21.06
CA SER A 362 -16.02 15.01 22.18
C SER A 362 -16.40 13.55 22.43
N ALA A 363 -16.52 13.17 23.70
CA ALA A 363 -16.97 11.83 24.08
C ALA A 363 -18.41 11.51 23.64
N ASP A 364 -19.23 12.53 23.42
CA ASP A 364 -20.62 12.41 22.97
C ASP A 364 -20.76 12.31 21.43
N ALA A 365 -19.66 12.47 20.70
CA ALA A 365 -19.68 12.33 19.24
C ALA A 365 -19.93 10.86 18.82
N PRO A 366 -20.44 10.60 17.60
CA PRO A 366 -20.51 9.25 17.07
C PRO A 366 -19.12 8.59 17.05
N GLU A 367 -19.03 7.33 17.40
CA GLU A 367 -17.76 6.60 17.52
C GLU A 367 -17.09 6.39 16.15
N LEU A 368 -15.77 6.60 16.07
CA LEU A 368 -14.94 6.27 14.94
C LEU A 368 -14.03 5.10 15.31
N LEU A 369 -14.13 4.01 14.54
CA LEU A 369 -13.24 2.87 14.70
C LEU A 369 -11.90 3.15 14.03
N VAL A 370 -10.79 2.85 14.73
CA VAL A 370 -9.44 3.04 14.20
C VAL A 370 -8.62 1.76 14.35
N GLY A 371 -7.87 1.41 13.33
CA GLY A 371 -7.00 0.24 13.35
C GLY A 371 -5.82 0.39 12.41
N SER A 372 -4.90 -0.58 12.44
CA SER A 372 -3.73 -0.59 11.56
C SER A 372 -3.32 -2.03 11.24
N ALA A 373 -3.14 -2.33 9.96
CA ALA A 373 -2.64 -3.62 9.47
C ALA A 373 -1.27 -4.00 10.05
N LYS A 374 -0.55 -3.00 10.57
CA LYS A 374 0.81 -3.18 11.08
C LYS A 374 0.87 -4.01 12.37
N GLY A 375 -0.24 -4.08 13.11
CA GLY A 375 -0.38 -5.03 14.23
C GLY A 375 -0.41 -6.50 13.78
N THR A 376 -0.90 -6.76 12.56
CA THR A 376 -0.91 -8.10 11.94
C THR A 376 0.40 -8.41 11.22
N LEU A 377 0.83 -7.50 10.33
CA LEU A 377 1.86 -7.75 9.32
C LEU A 377 3.26 -7.22 9.69
N GLY A 378 3.37 -6.32 10.67
CA GLY A 378 4.52 -5.43 10.77
C GLY A 378 4.39 -4.25 9.78
N TYR A 379 5.43 -3.46 9.68
CA TYR A 379 5.47 -2.27 8.86
C TYR A 379 6.15 -2.55 7.52
N LEU A 380 5.35 -2.65 6.46
CA LEU A 380 5.80 -2.98 5.11
C LEU A 380 6.31 -1.75 4.34
N GLU A 381 6.62 -0.68 5.03
CA GLU A 381 7.18 0.58 4.50
C GLU A 381 6.44 1.05 3.24
N THR A 382 7.08 1.03 2.07
CA THR A 382 6.46 1.45 0.78
C THR A 382 5.20 0.67 0.44
N ALA A 383 5.16 -0.64 0.78
CA ALA A 383 4.01 -1.50 0.51
C ALA A 383 2.90 -1.40 1.59
N SER A 384 3.15 -0.73 2.73
CA SER A 384 2.17 -0.62 3.84
C SER A 384 0.85 -0.03 3.40
N GLY A 385 0.90 1.01 2.55
CA GLY A 385 -0.31 1.63 2.03
C GLY A 385 -1.15 0.68 1.19
N ALA A 386 -0.53 -0.19 0.38
CA ALA A 386 -1.24 -1.19 -0.41
C ALA A 386 -1.90 -2.24 0.49
N ALA A 387 -1.20 -2.73 1.51
CA ALA A 387 -1.77 -3.65 2.50
C ALA A 387 -2.95 -3.02 3.26
N GLY A 388 -2.83 -1.75 3.67
CA GLY A 388 -3.90 -1.00 4.32
C GLY A 388 -5.11 -0.77 3.41
N LEU A 389 -4.89 -0.45 2.14
CA LEU A 389 -5.96 -0.33 1.13
C LEU A 389 -6.70 -1.66 0.94
N ILE A 390 -5.97 -2.76 0.77
CA ILE A 390 -6.57 -4.10 0.62
C ILE A 390 -7.35 -4.47 1.88
N LYS A 391 -6.84 -4.20 3.09
CA LYS A 391 -7.57 -4.41 4.35
C LYS A 391 -8.88 -3.61 4.38
N ALA A 392 -8.85 -2.31 4.06
CA ALA A 392 -10.03 -1.46 4.04
C ALA A 392 -11.07 -1.96 3.01
N VAL A 393 -10.61 -2.34 1.81
CA VAL A 393 -11.46 -2.94 0.77
C VAL A 393 -12.14 -4.22 1.26
N LEU A 394 -11.37 -5.13 1.86
CA LEU A 394 -11.90 -6.40 2.38
C LEU A 394 -12.88 -6.18 3.53
N ALA A 395 -12.58 -5.25 4.45
CA ALA A 395 -13.47 -4.91 5.56
C ALA A 395 -14.80 -4.33 5.06
N LEU A 396 -14.77 -3.42 4.08
CA LEU A 396 -15.96 -2.87 3.41
C LEU A 396 -16.76 -3.94 2.68
N ASN A 397 -16.09 -4.80 1.93
CA ASN A 397 -16.69 -5.89 1.17
C ASN A 397 -17.38 -6.92 2.08
N HIS A 398 -16.72 -7.31 3.18
CA HIS A 398 -17.26 -8.25 4.17
C HIS A 398 -18.17 -7.59 5.21
N ARG A 399 -18.36 -6.27 5.18
CA ARG A 399 -19.15 -5.49 6.14
C ARG A 399 -18.75 -5.74 7.60
N THR A 400 -17.44 -5.90 7.82
CA THR A 400 -16.88 -6.26 9.12
C THR A 400 -15.61 -5.45 9.35
N VAL A 401 -15.52 -4.82 10.53
CA VAL A 401 -14.27 -4.21 10.98
C VAL A 401 -13.49 -5.27 11.75
N PRO A 402 -12.27 -5.63 11.30
CA PRO A 402 -11.50 -6.68 11.96
C PRO A 402 -10.91 -6.20 13.28
N VAL A 403 -10.63 -7.15 14.15
CA VAL A 403 -9.91 -6.90 15.41
C VAL A 403 -8.54 -6.27 15.17
N GLN A 404 -8.08 -5.46 16.13
CA GLN A 404 -6.75 -4.87 16.13
C GLN A 404 -5.79 -5.70 16.99
N PRO A 405 -4.91 -6.52 16.41
CA PRO A 405 -3.88 -7.21 17.17
C PRO A 405 -2.84 -6.25 17.75
N GLY A 406 -2.26 -6.61 18.89
CA GLY A 406 -1.23 -5.81 19.57
C GLY A 406 -1.76 -4.55 20.25
N PHE A 407 -3.06 -4.54 20.58
CA PHE A 407 -3.71 -3.50 21.38
C PHE A 407 -4.34 -4.14 22.61
N ASP A 408 -3.58 -4.17 23.71
CA ASP A 408 -3.99 -4.77 24.97
C ASP A 408 -4.35 -3.70 26.02
N VAL A 409 -3.54 -2.63 26.10
CA VAL A 409 -3.70 -1.51 27.02
C VAL A 409 -3.65 -0.20 26.25
N PRO A 410 -4.71 0.63 26.28
CA PRO A 410 -4.70 1.92 25.63
C PRO A 410 -3.54 2.81 26.09
N ASP A 411 -2.82 3.46 25.16
CA ASP A 411 -1.75 4.38 25.52
C ASP A 411 -2.32 5.54 26.35
N PRO A 412 -1.85 5.74 27.61
CA PRO A 412 -2.37 6.80 28.49
C PRO A 412 -2.04 8.21 28.01
N ALA A 413 -1.09 8.38 27.08
CA ALA A 413 -0.79 9.67 26.49
C ALA A 413 -1.87 10.12 25.48
N ILE A 414 -2.71 9.21 25.00
CA ILE A 414 -3.86 9.50 24.15
C ILE A 414 -5.06 9.82 25.04
N PRO A 415 -5.72 10.99 24.91
CA PRO A 415 -6.81 11.39 25.77
C PRO A 415 -8.15 10.69 25.40
N TRP A 416 -8.18 9.37 25.42
CA TRP A 416 -9.32 8.51 25.01
C TRP A 416 -10.68 8.95 25.56
N ARG A 417 -10.71 9.42 26.84
CA ARG A 417 -11.97 9.86 27.47
C ARG A 417 -12.57 11.14 26.89
N ARG A 418 -11.79 11.88 26.09
CA ARG A 418 -12.23 13.12 25.43
C ARG A 418 -12.52 12.92 23.96
N MET A 419 -12.31 11.74 23.44
CA MET A 419 -12.43 11.41 22.02
C MET A 419 -13.40 10.26 21.83
N ALA A 420 -14.23 10.32 20.80
CA ALA A 420 -15.05 9.20 20.36
C ALA A 420 -14.25 8.31 19.37
N LEU A 421 -13.03 7.92 19.76
CA LEU A 421 -12.22 6.94 19.04
C LEU A 421 -12.20 5.62 19.77
N ARG A 422 -12.33 4.52 19.03
CA ARG A 422 -12.19 3.18 19.58
C ARG A 422 -11.36 2.27 18.69
N VAL A 423 -10.44 1.55 19.31
CA VAL A 423 -9.66 0.49 18.67
C VAL A 423 -10.43 -0.85 18.86
N PRO A 424 -10.75 -1.58 17.78
CA PRO A 424 -11.51 -2.82 17.87
C PRO A 424 -10.71 -3.92 18.58
N THR A 425 -11.21 -4.43 19.72
CA THR A 425 -10.63 -5.56 20.46
C THR A 425 -11.23 -6.92 20.07
N ALA A 426 -12.23 -6.90 19.18
CA ALA A 426 -12.82 -8.08 18.54
C ALA A 426 -13.29 -7.68 17.15
N SER A 427 -13.35 -8.64 16.23
CA SER A 427 -13.98 -8.42 14.93
C SER A 427 -15.48 -8.18 15.13
N GLN A 428 -16.01 -7.15 14.48
CA GLN A 428 -17.38 -6.69 14.69
C GLN A 428 -18.05 -6.25 13.39
N PRO A 429 -19.38 -6.25 13.28
CA PRO A 429 -20.09 -5.71 12.15
C PRO A 429 -19.68 -4.26 11.85
N TRP A 430 -19.76 -3.87 10.58
CA TRP A 430 -19.56 -2.47 10.19
C TRP A 430 -20.54 -1.58 10.93
N PRO A 431 -20.15 -0.38 11.41
CA PRO A 431 -21.05 0.56 12.07
C PRO A 431 -22.28 0.87 11.20
N GLU A 432 -23.44 0.97 11.85
CA GLU A 432 -24.66 1.37 11.16
C GLU A 432 -24.57 2.77 10.59
N GLY A 433 -25.16 2.99 9.42
CA GLY A 433 -25.15 4.28 8.74
C GLY A 433 -25.68 4.17 7.31
N PRO A 434 -25.93 5.31 6.66
CA PRO A 434 -26.44 5.34 5.28
C PRO A 434 -25.42 4.81 4.26
N ARG A 435 -24.14 4.90 4.60
CA ARG A 435 -23.02 4.48 3.74
C ARG A 435 -21.95 3.79 4.59
N ARG A 436 -21.24 2.85 3.99
CA ARG A 436 -20.07 2.24 4.62
C ARG A 436 -18.81 2.93 4.08
N LEU A 437 -18.24 3.84 4.87
CA LEU A 437 -17.09 4.66 4.49
C LEU A 437 -15.89 4.36 5.37
N ALA A 438 -14.75 4.16 4.72
CA ALA A 438 -13.46 4.01 5.36
C ALA A 438 -12.46 5.06 4.89
N GLY A 439 -11.61 5.55 5.82
CA GLY A 439 -10.41 6.30 5.51
C GLY A 439 -9.18 5.39 5.55
N VAL A 440 -8.19 5.67 4.72
CA VAL A 440 -6.87 5.02 4.75
C VAL A 440 -5.80 6.09 4.74
N SER A 441 -4.92 6.09 5.75
CA SER A 441 -3.83 7.06 5.92
C SER A 441 -2.46 6.44 5.72
N ALA A 442 -1.58 7.14 5.04
CA ALA A 442 -0.15 6.81 4.99
C ALA A 442 0.68 8.09 5.01
N PHE A 443 1.65 8.15 5.92
CA PHE A 443 2.49 9.32 6.15
C PHE A 443 3.95 8.95 5.92
N GLY A 444 4.54 9.49 4.83
CA GLY A 444 5.92 9.25 4.48
C GLY A 444 6.87 10.02 5.42
N PHE A 445 7.96 9.38 5.83
CA PHE A 445 8.96 10.02 6.70
C PHE A 445 9.66 11.21 6.03
N THR A 446 9.63 11.29 4.71
CA THR A 446 10.10 12.45 3.95
C THR A 446 9.09 13.61 3.94
N GLY A 447 7.86 13.40 4.46
CA GLY A 447 6.85 14.42 4.70
C GLY A 447 5.64 14.40 3.80
N THR A 448 5.63 13.60 2.75
CA THR A 448 4.43 13.42 1.94
C THR A 448 3.40 12.60 2.70
N ASN A 449 2.27 13.22 3.00
CA ASN A 449 1.11 12.60 3.62
C ASN A 449 0.08 12.27 2.54
N ALA A 450 -0.55 11.11 2.63
CA ALA A 450 -1.60 10.70 1.72
C ALA A 450 -2.81 10.14 2.49
N HIS A 451 -4.01 10.42 1.97
CA HIS A 451 -5.25 9.92 2.52
C HIS A 451 -6.21 9.53 1.40
N VAL A 452 -6.93 8.42 1.60
CA VAL A 452 -7.89 7.87 0.63
C VAL A 452 -9.21 7.60 1.35
N LEU A 453 -10.32 7.96 0.72
CA LEU A 453 -11.68 7.63 1.20
C LEU A 453 -12.28 6.58 0.28
N MET A 454 -12.79 5.51 0.90
CA MET A 454 -13.36 4.35 0.22
C MET A 454 -14.78 4.10 0.71
N GLU A 455 -15.63 3.62 -0.19
CA GLU A 455 -17.01 3.26 0.10
C GLU A 455 -17.28 1.81 -0.28
N GLY A 456 -18.00 1.10 0.59
CA GLY A 456 -18.50 -0.24 0.32
C GLY A 456 -19.60 -0.24 -0.71
N VAL A 457 -19.65 -1.28 -1.54
CA VAL A 457 -20.71 -1.49 -2.51
C VAL A 457 -21.87 -2.28 -1.93
N ASP A 458 -23.08 -2.08 -2.47
CA ASP A 458 -24.23 -2.87 -2.12
C ASP A 458 -24.23 -4.23 -2.87
N GLY A 459 -25.01 -5.17 -2.37
CA GLY A 459 -25.03 -6.54 -2.89
C GLY A 459 -24.27 -7.54 -1.99
N PRO A 460 -24.20 -8.82 -2.38
CA PRO A 460 -23.45 -9.82 -1.63
C PRO A 460 -21.94 -9.55 -1.69
N PRO A 461 -21.19 -9.90 -0.64
CA PRO A 461 -19.72 -9.80 -0.66
C PRO A 461 -19.13 -10.58 -1.84
N ARG A 462 -18.26 -9.94 -2.60
CA ARG A 462 -17.46 -10.64 -3.62
C ARG A 462 -16.42 -11.53 -2.92
N GLN A 463 -16.28 -12.76 -3.41
CA GLN A 463 -15.26 -13.67 -2.89
C GLN A 463 -13.88 -13.26 -3.41
N PRO A 464 -12.93 -12.91 -2.54
CA PRO A 464 -11.58 -12.61 -2.99
C PRO A 464 -10.86 -13.88 -3.46
N PRO A 465 -9.88 -13.76 -4.40
CA PRO A 465 -9.14 -14.91 -4.90
C PRO A 465 -8.38 -15.62 -3.78
N GLY A 466 -8.27 -16.94 -3.91
CA GLY A 466 -7.39 -17.75 -3.09
C GLY A 466 -5.93 -17.67 -3.58
N PRO A 467 -5.00 -18.35 -2.88
CA PRO A 467 -3.59 -18.31 -3.24
C PRO A 467 -3.37 -18.94 -4.62
N ALA A 468 -2.56 -18.24 -5.43
CA ALA A 468 -2.01 -18.82 -6.65
C ALA A 468 -0.71 -19.58 -6.30
N PRO A 469 -0.44 -20.74 -6.93
CA PRO A 469 0.79 -21.46 -6.68
C PRO A 469 2.00 -20.62 -7.11
N VAL A 470 2.99 -20.51 -6.24
CA VAL A 470 4.28 -19.94 -6.59
C VAL A 470 4.95 -20.88 -7.58
N ARG A 471 5.21 -20.39 -8.78
CA ARG A 471 5.84 -21.17 -9.86
C ARG A 471 7.10 -20.47 -10.31
N GLY A 472 8.02 -21.23 -10.90
CA GLY A 472 9.21 -20.67 -11.52
C GLY A 472 10.50 -21.31 -11.06
N ARG A 473 11.58 -20.72 -11.54
CA ARG A 473 12.94 -21.10 -11.19
C ARG A 473 13.53 -20.11 -10.21
N ARG A 474 14.58 -20.54 -9.53
CA ARG A 474 15.35 -19.68 -8.66
C ARG A 474 16.23 -18.74 -9.48
N TYR A 475 16.07 -17.46 -9.24
CA TYR A 475 16.92 -16.38 -9.77
C TYR A 475 17.49 -15.60 -8.61
N TRP A 476 18.70 -15.99 -8.19
CA TRP A 476 19.44 -15.31 -7.16
C TRP A 476 20.93 -15.42 -7.50
N PRO A 477 21.72 -14.33 -7.51
CA PRO A 477 23.14 -14.39 -7.85
C PRO A 477 23.86 -15.38 -6.94
N GLU A 478 24.68 -16.26 -7.55
CA GLU A 478 25.55 -17.14 -6.78
C GLU A 478 26.59 -16.31 -6.04
N GLY A 479 26.85 -16.65 -4.78
CA GLY A 479 27.76 -15.87 -3.93
C GLY A 479 27.16 -14.64 -3.29
N ASN A 480 25.87 -14.38 -3.49
CA ASN A 480 25.20 -13.23 -2.89
C ASN A 480 24.92 -13.47 -1.40
N GLN A 481 25.95 -13.50 -0.62
CA GLN A 481 25.88 -13.38 0.83
C GLN A 481 26.32 -11.96 1.15
N TRP A 482 25.43 -11.20 1.79
CA TRP A 482 25.80 -9.94 2.41
C TRP A 482 26.81 -10.24 3.51
N THR A 483 28.08 -10.26 3.16
CA THR A 483 29.23 -10.44 4.06
C THR A 483 30.04 -9.18 4.09
#